data_2bbfe716f011cb5513c179f541a02898
#
_entry.id   2bbfe716f011cb5513c179f541a02898
#
_cell.length_a   1.000
_cell.length_b   1.000
_cell.length_c   1.000
_cell.angle_alpha   90.00
_cell.angle_beta   90.00
_cell.angle_gamma   90.00
#
_symmetry.space_group_name_H-M   'P 1'
#
loop_
_entity.id
_entity.type
_entity.pdbx_description
1 polymer ?
#
loop_
_entity_poly.entity_id
_entity_poly.type
_entity_poly.pdbx_seq_one_letter_code
_entity_poly.pdbx_strand_id
1 'polypeptide(L)'
;MSAPTPRAARAAKAAVAVPAVAALTLATLAVTATTSAAAPPNNAACGTQTGDTSVAGFLSHEEVGDRLDRIERTSKGVVDVDVAGYTNQGREIWTARVGTGDTVVLVESQIHGNEPHGTVALLNLLATLGNGSQRSAEIREAVTVVAIPQLNGDGAALDQRQSDITWDEVVETYPQLAGAPVAWNYSNRAGGFDLNRDFNPDLDYVPSPADLPGTSAGTGWYLTPEARTVRDVYAGLEDEFGTVDVFVDLHNQGPCYSGEDMDVQSTLSISGRFIADPTEFGDWPEFDYDASRQVNVAVYDALQERGQSGFAPVTLYPQDTNLPGTALGSFALRGSATVLFETTGQTQSTGQKELGMLVKQVEVGLTGILDAITDGTLDDIDPERYEDIPERTFLPRD
;
A
#
# COMPACT_ATOMS: atom_id res chain seq x y z
N MET A 1 -70.63 1.29 42.65
CA MET A 1 -71.63 2.35 42.89
C MET A 1 -71.36 3.40 41.85
N SER A 2 -72.20 3.34 40.85
CA SER A 2 -73.13 4.33 40.35
C SER A 2 -72.54 5.46 39.54
N ALA A 3 -72.81 5.36 38.25
CA ALA A 3 -72.85 6.44 37.28
C ALA A 3 -73.87 7.56 37.67
N PRO A 4 -74.18 8.57 36.83
CA PRO A 4 -74.11 8.70 35.36
C PRO A 4 -73.82 10.14 34.82
N THR A 5 -73.78 10.21 33.47
CA THR A 5 -73.85 11.37 32.57
C THR A 5 -75.04 12.31 32.82
N PRO A 6 -75.09 13.56 32.21
CA PRO A 6 -75.78 13.65 30.91
C PRO A 6 -75.32 14.69 29.83
N ARG A 7 -75.75 14.41 28.63
CA ARG A 7 -75.97 15.11 27.39
C ARG A 7 -76.64 16.50 27.44
N ALA A 8 -76.24 17.36 26.47
CA ALA A 8 -77.16 18.21 25.67
C ALA A 8 -76.22 18.92 24.58
N ALA A 9 -76.42 18.88 23.33
CA ALA A 9 -77.40 19.13 22.32
C ALA A 9 -77.37 20.58 21.80
N ARG A 10 -77.02 20.67 20.47
CA ARG A 10 -77.48 21.56 19.37
C ARG A 10 -77.18 23.06 19.43
N ALA A 11 -76.54 23.56 18.35
CA ALA A 11 -77.16 24.39 17.35
C ALA A 11 -76.28 24.66 16.11
N ALA A 12 -76.79 24.43 14.95
CA ALA A 12 -76.26 24.77 13.64
C ALA A 12 -76.47 26.26 13.34
N LYS A 13 -75.45 26.89 12.71
CA LYS A 13 -75.66 28.09 11.89
C LYS A 13 -74.78 28.00 10.66
N ALA A 14 -75.42 28.08 9.52
CA ALA A 14 -74.81 28.21 8.22
C ALA A 14 -74.21 29.60 8.02
N ALA A 15 -73.08 29.70 7.34
CA ALA A 15 -72.62 30.95 6.72
C ALA A 15 -71.71 30.62 5.50
N VAL A 16 -72.26 30.98 4.41
CA VAL A 16 -71.70 31.55 3.16
C VAL A 16 -70.25 31.36 2.83
N ALA A 17 -70.00 30.65 1.73
CA ALA A 17 -68.73 30.50 1.07
C ALA A 17 -68.28 31.76 0.29
N VAL A 18 -67.03 32.19 0.46
CA VAL A 18 -66.35 33.11 -0.46
C VAL A 18 -65.14 32.33 -1.01
N PRO A 19 -64.94 32.27 -2.33
CA PRO A 19 -63.78 31.57 -2.90
C PRO A 19 -62.49 32.43 -2.75
N ALA A 20 -61.56 32.00 -1.97
CA ALA A 20 -60.19 32.53 -1.96
C ALA A 20 -59.38 31.86 -3.08
N VAL A 21 -58.92 32.68 -4.00
CA VAL A 21 -57.96 32.29 -5.04
C VAL A 21 -56.63 32.02 -4.35
N ALA A 22 -56.24 30.75 -4.27
CA ALA A 22 -54.91 30.36 -3.82
C ALA A 22 -53.93 30.53 -4.98
N ALA A 23 -53.05 31.51 -4.87
CA ALA A 23 -51.88 31.62 -5.73
C ALA A 23 -50.88 30.50 -5.37
N LEU A 24 -50.72 29.51 -6.26
CA LEU A 24 -49.69 28.51 -6.18
C LEU A 24 -48.34 29.18 -6.50
N THR A 25 -47.56 29.49 -5.50
CA THR A 25 -46.11 29.76 -5.69
C THR A 25 -45.40 28.41 -5.86
N LEU A 26 -45.00 28.08 -7.10
CA LEU A 26 -44.03 27.03 -7.34
C LEU A 26 -42.68 27.45 -6.75
N ALA A 27 -42.34 26.90 -5.60
CA ALA A 27 -40.98 26.91 -5.12
C ALA A 27 -40.21 25.87 -5.94
N THR A 28 -39.42 26.32 -6.90
CA THR A 28 -38.39 25.49 -7.53
C THR A 28 -37.33 25.19 -6.50
N LEU A 29 -37.36 23.98 -5.93
CA LEU A 29 -36.21 23.41 -5.24
C LEU A 29 -35.11 23.20 -6.30
N ALA A 30 -34.12 24.09 -6.31
CA ALA A 30 -32.86 23.81 -6.97
C ALA A 30 -32.18 22.69 -6.18
N VAL A 31 -32.31 21.45 -6.67
CA VAL A 31 -31.46 20.34 -6.25
C VAL A 31 -30.09 20.67 -6.81
N THR A 32 -29.23 21.25 -5.99
CA THR A 32 -27.79 21.28 -6.27
C THR A 32 -27.33 19.84 -6.22
N ALA A 33 -27.22 19.20 -7.39
CA ALA A 33 -26.47 17.97 -7.51
C ALA A 33 -25.04 18.31 -7.10
N THR A 34 -24.67 17.99 -5.87
CA THR A 34 -23.26 17.84 -5.52
C THR A 34 -22.77 16.70 -6.40
N THR A 35 -22.04 17.02 -7.45
CA THR A 35 -21.20 16.05 -8.13
C THR A 35 -20.21 15.58 -7.07
N SER A 36 -20.51 14.45 -6.46
CA SER A 36 -19.51 13.67 -5.74
C SER A 36 -18.41 13.46 -6.77
N ALA A 37 -17.26 14.07 -6.55
CA ALA A 37 -16.08 13.73 -7.32
C ALA A 37 -15.94 12.20 -7.19
N ALA A 38 -16.05 11.51 -8.31
CA ALA A 38 -15.83 10.08 -8.33
C ALA A 38 -14.44 9.86 -7.71
N ALA A 39 -14.36 9.00 -6.71
CA ALA A 39 -13.07 8.51 -6.24
C ALA A 39 -12.27 8.10 -7.49
N PRO A 40 -10.96 8.38 -7.56
CA PRO A 40 -10.16 8.03 -8.71
C PRO A 40 -10.33 6.53 -9.00
N PRO A 41 -10.26 6.10 -10.26
CA PRO A 41 -10.61 4.75 -10.70
C PRO A 41 -9.61 3.67 -10.27
N ASN A 42 -9.03 3.78 -9.08
CA ASN A 42 -7.86 3.05 -8.62
C ASN A 42 -8.00 1.53 -8.52
N ASN A 43 -9.19 0.95 -8.73
CA ASN A 43 -9.37 -0.50 -8.75
C ASN A 43 -10.38 -0.98 -9.80
N ALA A 44 -10.78 -0.14 -10.73
CA ALA A 44 -11.82 -0.51 -11.69
C ALA A 44 -11.37 -1.53 -12.75
N ALA A 45 -10.05 -1.76 -12.86
CA ALA A 45 -9.46 -2.64 -13.87
C ALA A 45 -9.21 -4.07 -13.41
N CYS A 46 -9.26 -4.30 -12.09
CA CYS A 46 -9.01 -5.63 -11.54
C CYS A 46 -10.31 -6.18 -10.96
N GLY A 47 -10.61 -7.43 -11.24
CA GLY A 47 -11.78 -8.12 -10.70
C GLY A 47 -11.66 -8.32 -9.18
N THR A 48 -12.75 -8.71 -8.57
CA THR A 48 -12.75 -9.17 -7.18
C THR A 48 -12.34 -10.64 -7.16
N GLN A 49 -11.42 -11.01 -6.28
CA GLN A 49 -11.13 -12.41 -6.03
C GLN A 49 -12.36 -13.14 -5.51
N THR A 50 -12.57 -14.35 -6.02
CA THR A 50 -13.67 -15.22 -5.61
C THR A 50 -13.14 -16.47 -4.88
N GLY A 51 -13.88 -16.93 -3.88
CA GLY A 51 -13.48 -18.07 -3.05
C GLY A 51 -12.92 -17.63 -1.70
N ASP A 52 -12.21 -18.52 -1.03
CA ASP A 52 -11.58 -18.25 0.26
C ASP A 52 -10.26 -17.48 0.06
N THR A 53 -10.28 -16.19 0.34
CA THR A 53 -9.14 -15.28 0.24
C THR A 53 -8.42 -15.07 1.56
N SER A 54 -8.76 -15.84 2.60
CA SER A 54 -8.15 -15.69 3.92
C SER A 54 -6.64 -15.94 3.91
N VAL A 55 -5.92 -15.27 4.79
CA VAL A 55 -4.48 -15.45 4.97
C VAL A 55 -4.11 -16.69 5.78
N ALA A 56 -5.08 -17.49 6.22
CA ALA A 56 -4.86 -18.68 7.06
C ALA A 56 -3.92 -19.74 6.45
N GLY A 57 -3.68 -19.71 5.14
CA GLY A 57 -2.73 -20.61 4.45
C GLY A 57 -1.32 -20.03 4.32
N PHE A 58 -1.07 -18.83 4.83
CA PHE A 58 0.21 -18.14 4.80
C PHE A 58 0.88 -18.17 6.19
N LEU A 59 2.10 -17.65 6.26
CA LEU A 59 2.84 -17.61 7.53
C LEU A 59 2.14 -16.71 8.55
N SER A 60 1.94 -17.21 9.74
CA SER A 60 1.58 -16.41 10.90
C SER A 60 2.74 -15.51 11.32
N HIS A 61 2.48 -14.52 12.16
CA HIS A 61 3.51 -13.65 12.71
C HIS A 61 4.63 -14.44 13.43
N GLU A 62 4.26 -15.42 14.25
CA GLU A 62 5.22 -16.30 14.94
C GLU A 62 6.07 -17.10 13.95
N GLU A 63 5.47 -17.65 12.88
CA GLU A 63 6.20 -18.40 11.85
C GLU A 63 7.14 -17.50 11.03
N VAL A 64 6.83 -16.21 10.85
CA VAL A 64 7.73 -15.22 10.24
C VAL A 64 8.95 -15.03 11.14
N GLY A 65 8.77 -14.80 12.44
CA GLY A 65 9.86 -14.68 13.41
C GLY A 65 10.74 -15.93 13.45
N ASP A 66 10.14 -17.13 13.58
CA ASP A 66 10.87 -18.40 13.55
C ASP A 66 11.72 -18.57 12.27
N ARG A 67 11.21 -18.07 11.16
CA ARG A 67 11.89 -18.17 9.88
C ARG A 67 13.05 -17.18 9.77
N LEU A 68 12.89 -15.96 10.27
CA LEU A 68 13.95 -14.95 10.39
C LEU A 68 15.09 -15.46 11.28
N ASP A 69 14.78 -15.97 12.46
CA ASP A 69 15.74 -16.59 13.38
C ASP A 69 16.53 -17.73 12.72
N ARG A 70 15.86 -18.53 11.90
CA ARG A 70 16.51 -19.61 11.17
C ARG A 70 17.46 -19.07 10.12
N ILE A 71 17.04 -18.04 9.36
CA ILE A 71 17.84 -17.39 8.32
C ILE A 71 19.12 -16.82 8.95
N GLU A 72 18.99 -16.06 10.04
CA GLU A 72 20.11 -15.49 10.76
C GLU A 72 21.11 -16.59 11.20
N ARG A 73 20.64 -17.62 11.90
CA ARG A 73 21.49 -18.72 12.36
C ARG A 73 22.15 -19.48 11.20
N THR A 74 21.43 -19.75 10.11
CA THR A 74 21.99 -20.54 8.99
C THR A 74 22.90 -19.73 8.10
N SER A 75 22.70 -18.43 8.00
CA SER A 75 23.62 -17.50 7.32
C SER A 75 24.92 -17.24 8.11
N LYS A 76 24.96 -17.66 9.38
CA LYS A 76 26.09 -17.44 10.32
C LYS A 76 26.38 -15.95 10.56
N GLY A 77 25.33 -15.15 10.68
CA GLY A 77 25.43 -13.71 10.91
C GLY A 77 25.73 -12.89 9.65
N VAL A 78 25.54 -13.48 8.45
CA VAL A 78 25.56 -12.71 7.18
C VAL A 78 24.28 -11.92 7.01
N VAL A 79 23.17 -12.48 7.45
CA VAL A 79 21.89 -11.77 7.62
C VAL A 79 21.75 -11.44 9.09
N ASP A 80 21.57 -10.17 9.41
CA ASP A 80 21.38 -9.64 10.75
C ASP A 80 19.91 -9.27 10.94
N VAL A 81 19.28 -9.72 12.05
CA VAL A 81 17.85 -9.53 12.30
C VAL A 81 17.68 -8.75 13.59
N ASP A 82 17.02 -7.61 13.50
CA ASP A 82 16.72 -6.73 14.62
C ASP A 82 15.21 -6.45 14.75
N VAL A 83 14.78 -6.10 15.95
CA VAL A 83 13.44 -5.55 16.21
C VAL A 83 13.51 -4.04 16.01
N ALA A 84 12.94 -3.56 14.90
CA ALA A 84 12.91 -2.14 14.57
C ALA A 84 11.79 -1.37 15.31
N GLY A 85 10.73 -2.06 15.70
CA GLY A 85 9.58 -1.45 16.37
C GLY A 85 8.55 -2.49 16.78
N TYR A 86 7.38 -1.98 17.17
CA TYR A 86 6.26 -2.81 17.58
C TYR A 86 4.96 -2.27 16.98
N THR A 87 4.07 -3.18 16.59
CA THR A 87 2.70 -2.83 16.20
C THR A 87 1.89 -2.33 17.40
N ASN A 88 0.69 -1.81 17.16
CA ASN A 88 -0.17 -1.34 18.26
C ASN A 88 -0.48 -2.43 19.31
N GLN A 89 -0.60 -3.69 18.88
CA GLN A 89 -0.84 -4.83 19.79
C GLN A 89 0.46 -5.43 20.34
N GLY A 90 1.60 -4.79 20.12
CA GLY A 90 2.89 -5.18 20.67
C GLY A 90 3.57 -6.35 19.95
N ARG A 91 3.19 -6.65 18.71
CA ARG A 91 3.94 -7.58 17.85
C ARG A 91 5.21 -6.92 17.36
N GLU A 92 6.31 -7.67 17.32
CA GLU A 92 7.60 -7.19 16.84
C GLU A 92 7.53 -6.87 15.34
N ILE A 93 8.08 -5.74 14.94
CA ILE A 93 8.34 -5.40 13.54
C ILE A 93 9.84 -5.60 13.33
N TRP A 94 10.18 -6.62 12.55
CA TRP A 94 11.58 -6.97 12.33
C TRP A 94 12.14 -6.28 11.09
N THR A 95 13.41 -5.87 11.18
CA THR A 95 14.27 -5.64 10.02
C THR A 95 15.23 -6.80 9.86
N ALA A 96 15.55 -7.12 8.61
CA ALA A 96 16.61 -8.05 8.28
C ALA A 96 17.56 -7.37 7.30
N ARG A 97 18.83 -7.18 7.72
CA ARG A 97 19.87 -6.52 6.93
C ARG A 97 20.84 -7.54 6.36
N VAL A 98 21.21 -7.38 5.10
CA VAL A 98 22.21 -8.21 4.44
C VAL A 98 22.98 -7.40 3.40
N GLY A 99 24.32 -7.54 3.41
CA GLY A 99 25.23 -6.81 2.53
C GLY A 99 25.90 -5.61 3.20
N THR A 100 26.89 -5.04 2.50
CA THR A 100 27.74 -3.95 2.98
C THR A 100 28.08 -2.94 1.87
N GLY A 101 27.40 -3.03 0.73
CA GLY A 101 27.58 -2.08 -0.37
C GLY A 101 26.96 -0.72 -0.03
N ASP A 102 27.43 0.31 -0.73
CA ASP A 102 27.00 1.70 -0.49
C ASP A 102 25.60 1.97 -1.09
N THR A 103 25.15 1.18 -2.06
CA THR A 103 23.79 1.30 -2.62
C THR A 103 22.79 0.63 -1.69
N VAL A 104 21.79 1.38 -1.24
CA VAL A 104 20.81 0.94 -0.23
C VAL A 104 19.48 0.61 -0.88
N VAL A 105 19.00 -0.61 -0.65
CA VAL A 105 17.69 -1.08 -1.08
C VAL A 105 16.84 -1.41 0.14
N LEU A 106 15.84 -0.60 0.43
CA LEU A 106 14.84 -0.85 1.47
C LEU A 106 13.61 -1.51 0.85
N VAL A 107 13.21 -2.66 1.37
CA VAL A 107 12.05 -3.40 0.89
C VAL A 107 11.08 -3.66 2.03
N GLU A 108 9.84 -3.25 1.89
CA GLU A 108 8.79 -3.61 2.85
C GLU A 108 7.74 -4.52 2.22
N SER A 109 7.04 -5.26 3.04
CA SER A 109 5.92 -6.11 2.66
C SER A 109 4.85 -6.12 3.72
N GLN A 110 3.65 -6.46 3.26
CA GLN A 110 2.49 -6.63 4.13
C GLN A 110 2.15 -5.38 4.95
N ILE A 111 2.30 -4.19 4.34
CA ILE A 111 1.74 -2.94 4.86
C ILE A 111 0.22 -3.06 5.01
N HIS A 112 -0.42 -3.79 4.09
CA HIS A 112 -1.79 -4.28 4.28
C HIS A 112 -1.73 -5.71 4.82
N GLY A 113 -2.36 -5.94 5.98
CA GLY A 113 -2.22 -7.21 6.68
C GLY A 113 -2.68 -8.43 5.90
N ASN A 114 -3.62 -8.29 4.98
CA ASN A 114 -4.15 -9.36 4.14
C ASN A 114 -3.42 -9.55 2.79
N GLU A 115 -2.18 -9.04 2.64
CA GLU A 115 -1.39 -9.10 1.41
C GLU A 115 -0.05 -9.84 1.63
N PRO A 116 -0.03 -11.18 1.84
CA PRO A 116 1.10 -11.90 2.42
C PRO A 116 2.13 -12.46 1.44
N HIS A 117 1.97 -12.32 0.11
CA HIS A 117 2.90 -12.96 -0.87
C HIS A 117 4.31 -12.41 -0.78
N GLY A 118 4.45 -11.08 -0.60
CA GLY A 118 5.72 -10.40 -0.46
C GLY A 118 6.53 -10.88 0.74
N THR A 119 5.87 -11.14 1.88
CA THR A 119 6.52 -11.68 3.08
C THR A 119 7.28 -12.97 2.79
N VAL A 120 6.64 -13.92 2.09
CA VAL A 120 7.27 -15.20 1.76
C VAL A 120 8.43 -15.01 0.78
N ALA A 121 8.26 -14.12 -0.21
CA ALA A 121 9.30 -13.82 -1.20
C ALA A 121 10.54 -13.17 -0.55
N LEU A 122 10.34 -12.21 0.36
CA LEU A 122 11.44 -11.57 1.10
C LEU A 122 12.21 -12.56 1.97
N LEU A 123 11.53 -13.42 2.69
CA LEU A 123 12.20 -14.45 3.50
C LEU A 123 13.01 -15.43 2.63
N ASN A 124 12.54 -15.76 1.43
CA ASN A 124 13.30 -16.58 0.48
C ASN A 124 14.51 -15.82 -0.08
N LEU A 125 14.35 -14.55 -0.43
CA LEU A 125 15.43 -13.69 -0.90
C LEU A 125 16.52 -13.57 0.15
N LEU A 126 16.17 -13.24 1.40
CA LEU A 126 17.11 -13.15 2.53
C LEU A 126 17.90 -14.47 2.73
N ALA A 127 17.21 -15.61 2.69
CA ALA A 127 17.86 -16.92 2.77
C ALA A 127 18.82 -17.16 1.58
N THR A 128 18.49 -16.66 0.39
CA THR A 128 19.33 -16.73 -0.80
C THR A 128 20.55 -15.82 -0.66
N LEU A 129 20.34 -14.57 -0.28
CA LEU A 129 21.43 -13.60 -0.07
C LEU A 129 22.36 -14.02 1.10
N GLY A 130 21.83 -14.69 2.13
CA GLY A 130 22.60 -15.22 3.25
C GLY A 130 23.42 -16.48 2.95
N ASN A 131 23.27 -17.07 1.75
CA ASN A 131 24.00 -18.29 1.40
C ASN A 131 25.46 -18.01 0.96
N GLY A 132 26.25 -19.08 0.82
CA GLY A 132 27.67 -19.02 0.44
C GLY A 132 27.92 -19.01 -1.07
N SER A 133 26.94 -18.74 -1.95
CA SER A 133 27.17 -18.69 -3.39
C SER A 133 27.98 -17.45 -3.78
N GLN A 134 28.73 -17.56 -4.89
CA GLN A 134 29.53 -16.46 -5.41
C GLN A 134 28.64 -15.26 -5.76
N ARG A 135 27.51 -15.49 -6.45
CA ARG A 135 26.60 -14.40 -6.84
C ARG A 135 26.01 -13.68 -5.63
N SER A 136 25.62 -14.42 -4.58
CA SER A 136 25.16 -13.79 -3.33
C SER A 136 26.25 -12.96 -2.66
N ALA A 137 27.52 -13.37 -2.76
CA ALA A 137 28.64 -12.59 -2.24
C ALA A 137 28.85 -11.29 -3.04
N GLU A 138 28.80 -11.37 -4.36
CA GLU A 138 28.91 -10.21 -5.27
C GLU A 138 27.79 -9.18 -4.98
N ILE A 139 26.54 -9.64 -4.83
CA ILE A 139 25.41 -8.77 -4.48
C ILE A 139 25.66 -8.09 -3.12
N ARG A 140 26.06 -8.85 -2.10
CA ARG A 140 26.31 -8.28 -0.77
C ARG A 140 27.48 -7.29 -0.71
N GLU A 141 28.44 -7.38 -1.63
CA GLU A 141 29.54 -6.41 -1.76
C GLU A 141 29.05 -5.11 -2.42
N ALA A 142 28.06 -5.19 -3.33
CA ALA A 142 27.55 -4.05 -4.09
C ALA A 142 26.38 -3.34 -3.41
N VAL A 143 25.55 -4.08 -2.65
CA VAL A 143 24.26 -3.60 -2.16
C VAL A 143 24.12 -3.89 -0.66
N THR A 144 23.55 -2.95 0.07
CA THR A 144 22.98 -3.17 1.40
C THR A 144 21.46 -3.29 1.24
N VAL A 145 20.93 -4.49 1.49
CA VAL A 145 19.50 -4.74 1.50
C VAL A 145 18.98 -4.71 2.93
N VAL A 146 17.97 -3.90 3.18
CA VAL A 146 17.21 -3.90 4.44
C VAL A 146 15.77 -4.28 4.12
N ALA A 147 15.27 -5.33 4.76
CA ALA A 147 13.95 -5.86 4.52
C ALA A 147 13.07 -5.76 5.77
N ILE A 148 11.81 -5.36 5.60
CA ILE A 148 10.73 -5.44 6.60
C ILE A 148 9.73 -6.47 6.09
N PRO A 149 9.87 -7.76 6.42
CA PRO A 149 9.08 -8.82 5.79
C PRO A 149 7.58 -8.79 6.12
N GLN A 150 7.22 -8.30 7.30
CA GLN A 150 5.83 -8.17 7.72
C GLN A 150 5.66 -6.92 8.58
N LEU A 151 5.15 -5.84 7.96
CA LEU A 151 4.96 -4.57 8.65
C LEU A 151 3.71 -4.58 9.53
N ASN A 152 2.59 -5.00 8.98
CA ASN A 152 1.26 -4.96 9.65
C ASN A 152 0.87 -6.34 10.22
N GLY A 153 1.59 -6.77 11.25
CA GLY A 153 1.33 -8.04 11.91
C GLY A 153 -0.05 -8.10 12.60
N ASP A 154 -0.58 -6.96 13.02
CA ASP A 154 -1.92 -6.87 13.64
C ASP A 154 -3.01 -7.06 12.58
N GLY A 155 -2.93 -6.35 11.46
CA GLY A 155 -3.84 -6.53 10.33
C GLY A 155 -3.77 -7.95 9.76
N ALA A 156 -2.58 -8.55 9.70
CA ALA A 156 -2.40 -9.94 9.28
C ALA A 156 -3.13 -10.92 10.22
N ALA A 157 -3.03 -10.72 11.53
CA ALA A 157 -3.72 -11.56 12.52
C ALA A 157 -5.25 -11.43 12.45
N LEU A 158 -5.75 -10.29 11.97
CA LEU A 158 -7.18 -10.00 11.79
C LEU A 158 -7.68 -10.29 10.37
N ASP A 159 -6.81 -10.70 9.44
CA ASP A 159 -7.11 -10.89 8.02
C ASP A 159 -7.74 -9.64 7.40
N GLN A 160 -7.17 -8.48 7.70
CA GLN A 160 -7.66 -7.19 7.21
C GLN A 160 -6.55 -6.32 6.62
N ARG A 161 -6.95 -5.37 5.78
CA ARG A 161 -6.06 -4.39 5.15
C ARG A 161 -5.46 -3.42 6.18
N GLN A 162 -6.31 -2.92 7.08
CA GLN A 162 -5.97 -1.86 8.02
C GLN A 162 -5.11 -2.36 9.18
N SER A 163 -4.43 -1.43 9.85
CA SER A 163 -3.84 -1.66 11.17
C SER A 163 -4.90 -1.93 12.24
N ASP A 164 -4.47 -2.26 13.43
CA ASP A 164 -5.36 -2.44 14.61
C ASP A 164 -5.03 -1.36 15.65
N ILE A 165 -5.33 -0.09 15.30
CA ILE A 165 -5.22 1.05 16.21
C ILE A 165 -6.45 1.94 16.08
N THR A 166 -7.10 2.24 17.18
CA THR A 166 -8.29 3.09 17.23
C THR A 166 -7.92 4.58 17.16
N TRP A 167 -8.89 5.42 16.79
CA TRP A 167 -8.71 6.87 16.84
C TRP A 167 -8.44 7.39 18.26
N ASP A 168 -9.05 6.78 19.27
CA ASP A 168 -8.84 7.17 20.66
C ASP A 168 -7.40 6.88 21.10
N GLU A 169 -6.79 5.76 20.71
CA GLU A 169 -5.38 5.43 20.99
C GLU A 169 -4.43 6.39 20.25
N VAL A 170 -4.78 6.82 19.03
CA VAL A 170 -4.03 7.87 18.33
C VAL A 170 -4.08 9.17 19.12
N VAL A 171 -5.24 9.57 19.65
CA VAL A 171 -5.39 10.79 20.48
C VAL A 171 -4.64 10.64 21.82
N GLU A 172 -4.52 9.46 22.38
CA GLU A 172 -3.66 9.22 23.54
C GLU A 172 -2.17 9.48 23.23
N THR A 173 -1.72 9.07 22.05
CA THR A 173 -0.34 9.30 21.56
C THR A 173 -0.13 10.78 21.18
N TYR A 174 -1.13 11.40 20.56
CA TYR A 174 -1.12 12.78 20.07
C TYR A 174 -2.23 13.61 20.71
N PRO A 175 -2.10 14.02 21.98
CA PRO A 175 -3.17 14.73 22.72
C PRO A 175 -3.63 16.04 22.07
N GLN A 176 -2.78 16.66 21.23
CA GLN A 176 -3.15 17.85 20.46
C GLN A 176 -4.26 17.60 19.46
N LEU A 177 -4.50 16.34 19.05
CA LEU A 177 -5.57 15.95 18.13
C LEU A 177 -6.94 15.77 18.82
N ALA A 178 -7.02 15.96 20.12
CA ALA A 178 -8.28 15.82 20.86
C ALA A 178 -9.34 16.79 20.33
N GLY A 179 -10.47 16.23 19.89
CA GLY A 179 -11.58 16.99 19.30
C GLY A 179 -11.43 17.34 17.82
N ALA A 180 -10.33 16.97 17.19
CA ALA A 180 -10.19 17.06 15.73
C ALA A 180 -11.09 16.02 15.04
N PRO A 181 -11.46 16.26 13.75
CA PRO A 181 -12.09 15.23 12.94
C PRO A 181 -11.21 13.98 12.82
N VAL A 182 -11.83 12.82 12.76
CA VAL A 182 -11.10 11.57 12.50
C VAL A 182 -10.45 11.62 11.12
N ALA A 183 -9.21 11.14 11.01
CA ALA A 183 -8.47 11.12 9.75
C ALA A 183 -9.24 10.34 8.66
N TRP A 184 -9.17 10.82 7.43
CA TRP A 184 -9.94 10.26 6.29
C TRP A 184 -9.59 8.79 5.98
N ASN A 185 -8.35 8.37 6.27
CA ASN A 185 -7.86 7.01 6.07
C ASN A 185 -8.17 6.03 7.21
N TYR A 186 -8.91 6.48 8.22
CA TYR A 186 -9.41 5.63 9.29
C TYR A 186 -10.71 4.92 8.88
N SER A 187 -10.76 3.63 9.07
CA SER A 187 -11.93 2.80 8.80
C SER A 187 -12.68 2.47 10.10
N ASN A 188 -13.83 3.10 10.33
CA ASN A 188 -14.70 2.73 11.46
C ASN A 188 -15.18 1.27 11.40
N ARG A 189 -15.22 0.67 10.21
CA ARG A 189 -15.65 -0.72 10.03
C ARG A 189 -14.56 -1.70 10.44
N ALA A 190 -13.32 -1.42 10.06
CA ALA A 190 -12.16 -2.25 10.39
C ALA A 190 -11.61 -1.94 11.79
N GLY A 191 -11.85 -0.73 12.29
CA GLY A 191 -11.30 -0.26 13.56
C GLY A 191 -9.83 0.17 13.48
N GLY A 192 -9.35 0.57 12.29
CA GLY A 192 -7.95 0.89 12.07
C GLY A 192 -7.70 1.76 10.84
N PHE A 193 -6.44 2.08 10.60
CA PHE A 193 -5.98 2.95 9.51
C PHE A 193 -5.51 2.16 8.29
N ASP A 194 -5.74 2.71 7.11
CA ASP A 194 -4.96 2.33 5.93
C ASP A 194 -3.54 2.88 6.11
N LEU A 195 -2.60 2.00 6.46
CA LEU A 195 -1.21 2.38 6.72
C LEU A 195 -0.55 3.05 5.52
N ASN A 196 -0.88 2.59 4.30
CA ASN A 196 -0.34 3.15 3.06
C ASN A 196 -1.02 4.48 2.67
N ARG A 197 -1.40 5.27 3.68
CA ARG A 197 -1.88 6.65 3.61
C ARG A 197 -1.37 7.50 4.78
N ASP A 198 -0.43 6.95 5.56
CA ASP A 198 0.05 7.57 6.79
C ASP A 198 1.50 8.06 6.70
N PHE A 199 2.07 8.10 5.49
CA PHE A 199 3.44 8.52 5.23
C PHE A 199 3.54 9.99 4.84
N ASN A 200 4.69 10.60 5.15
CA ASN A 200 5.00 12.00 4.85
C ASN A 200 6.47 12.10 4.39
N PRO A 201 6.80 12.86 3.34
CA PRO A 201 8.19 13.06 2.96
C PRO A 201 8.99 13.82 4.04
N ASP A 202 8.36 14.61 4.89
CA ASP A 202 8.97 15.17 6.10
C ASP A 202 8.97 14.12 7.22
N LEU A 203 10.14 13.52 7.49
CA LEU A 203 10.28 12.48 8.50
C LEU A 203 10.12 13.01 9.93
N ASP A 204 10.29 14.32 10.14
CA ASP A 204 10.09 15.00 11.42
C ASP A 204 8.65 15.53 11.59
N TYR A 205 7.75 15.19 10.66
CA TYR A 205 6.40 15.73 10.66
C TYR A 205 5.64 15.40 11.95
N VAL A 206 5.04 16.41 12.54
CA VAL A 206 4.20 16.27 13.75
C VAL A 206 2.76 16.67 13.40
N PRO A 207 1.79 15.76 13.53
CA PRO A 207 0.41 16.03 13.16
C PRO A 207 -0.23 17.13 14.01
N SER A 208 -1.06 17.96 13.38
CA SER A 208 -1.83 19.03 14.01
C SER A 208 -3.33 18.90 13.71
N PRO A 209 -4.23 19.49 14.52
CA PRO A 209 -5.66 19.48 14.24
C PRO A 209 -6.04 20.11 12.89
N ALA A 210 -5.19 20.99 12.34
CA ALA A 210 -5.44 21.66 11.07
C ALA A 210 -5.26 20.74 9.86
N ASP A 211 -4.56 19.60 10.03
CA ASP A 211 -4.31 18.62 8.96
C ASP A 211 -5.52 17.76 8.69
N LEU A 212 -6.44 17.66 9.66
CA LEU A 212 -7.51 16.70 9.69
C LEU A 212 -8.87 17.30 9.23
N PRO A 213 -9.70 16.50 8.53
CA PRO A 213 -9.53 15.06 8.29
C PRO A 213 -8.54 14.69 7.19
N GLY A 214 -7.98 15.64 6.44
CA GLY A 214 -7.14 15.41 5.28
C GLY A 214 -7.87 14.84 4.08
N THR A 215 -7.11 14.40 3.06
CA THR A 215 -7.64 13.81 1.81
C THR A 215 -6.64 12.82 1.22
N SER A 216 -7.07 12.01 0.26
CA SER A 216 -6.20 11.07 -0.45
C SER A 216 -5.12 11.72 -1.33
N ALA A 217 -5.25 13.00 -1.64
CA ALA A 217 -4.27 13.77 -2.41
C ALA A 217 -3.19 14.42 -1.52
N GLY A 218 -3.34 14.38 -0.19
CA GLY A 218 -2.38 14.93 0.76
C GLY A 218 -1.37 13.90 1.26
N THR A 219 -0.33 14.38 1.92
CA THR A 219 0.60 13.57 2.69
C THR A 219 -0.08 12.98 3.93
N GLY A 220 0.49 11.91 4.48
CA GLY A 220 0.08 11.34 5.76
C GLY A 220 0.74 12.05 6.96
N TRP A 221 0.71 11.43 8.13
CA TRP A 221 1.05 12.10 9.39
C TRP A 221 1.84 11.24 10.38
N TYR A 222 2.17 10.00 10.04
CA TYR A 222 2.84 9.04 10.94
C TYR A 222 2.07 8.80 12.24
N LEU A 223 0.74 8.66 12.15
CA LEU A 223 -0.13 8.40 13.30
C LEU A 223 0.07 7.01 13.89
N THR A 224 0.36 6.04 13.04
CA THR A 224 0.45 4.63 13.41
C THR A 224 1.87 4.22 13.82
N PRO A 225 2.03 3.27 14.74
CA PRO A 225 3.35 2.80 15.15
C PRO A 225 4.10 2.12 14.00
N GLU A 226 3.38 1.42 13.11
CA GLU A 226 3.95 0.75 11.94
C GLU A 226 4.57 1.76 10.97
N ALA A 227 3.83 2.83 10.61
CA ALA A 227 4.35 3.87 9.72
C ALA A 227 5.55 4.61 10.35
N ARG A 228 5.50 4.87 11.66
CA ARG A 228 6.66 5.44 12.39
C ARG A 228 7.87 4.52 12.35
N THR A 229 7.67 3.20 12.46
CA THR A 229 8.77 2.24 12.39
C THR A 229 9.47 2.30 11.02
N VAL A 230 8.72 2.31 9.91
CA VAL A 230 9.33 2.45 8.57
C VAL A 230 10.05 3.78 8.43
N ARG A 231 9.44 4.88 8.88
CA ARG A 231 10.07 6.22 8.93
C ARG A 231 11.41 6.18 9.65
N ASP A 232 11.45 5.59 10.84
CA ASP A 232 12.63 5.57 11.69
C ASP A 232 13.74 4.68 11.07
N VAL A 233 13.37 3.57 10.43
CA VAL A 233 14.31 2.74 9.65
C VAL A 233 14.84 3.54 8.46
N TYR A 234 13.99 4.21 7.71
CA TYR A 234 14.38 5.03 6.55
C TYR A 234 15.32 6.17 6.98
N ALA A 235 14.97 6.92 8.03
CA ALA A 235 15.81 7.99 8.58
C ALA A 235 17.18 7.48 9.05
N GLY A 236 17.21 6.32 9.71
CA GLY A 236 18.47 5.69 10.15
C GLY A 236 19.36 5.29 8.98
N LEU A 237 18.77 4.85 7.85
CA LEU A 237 19.53 4.55 6.64
C LEU A 237 20.05 5.82 5.95
N GLU A 238 19.25 6.89 5.89
CA GLU A 238 19.75 8.19 5.41
C GLU A 238 20.89 8.74 6.29
N ASP A 239 20.79 8.60 7.61
CA ASP A 239 21.86 9.04 8.52
C ASP A 239 23.15 8.23 8.31
N GLU A 240 23.06 6.94 7.98
CA GLU A 240 24.22 6.05 7.77
C GLU A 240 24.82 6.20 6.37
N PHE A 241 24.01 6.29 5.32
CA PHE A 241 24.44 6.21 3.92
C PHE A 241 24.28 7.53 3.15
N GLY A 242 23.50 8.47 3.68
CA GLY A 242 23.17 9.73 3.02
C GLY A 242 21.92 9.66 2.15
N THR A 243 21.51 8.48 1.73
CA THR A 243 20.32 8.23 0.91
C THR A 243 19.81 6.80 1.10
N VAL A 244 18.55 6.57 0.73
CA VAL A 244 18.00 5.24 0.41
C VAL A 244 17.79 5.22 -1.09
N ASP A 245 18.61 4.51 -1.84
CA ASP A 245 18.64 4.59 -3.30
C ASP A 245 17.39 3.97 -3.94
N VAL A 246 16.92 2.84 -3.41
CA VAL A 246 15.73 2.15 -3.91
C VAL A 246 14.79 1.80 -2.77
N PHE A 247 13.51 2.14 -2.92
CA PHE A 247 12.44 1.71 -2.03
C PHE A 247 11.44 0.83 -2.77
N VAL A 248 11.17 -0.35 -2.22
CA VAL A 248 10.25 -1.34 -2.81
C VAL A 248 9.12 -1.64 -1.84
N ASP A 249 7.87 -1.58 -2.32
CA ASP A 249 6.67 -1.92 -1.55
C ASP A 249 5.93 -3.09 -2.20
N LEU A 250 5.74 -4.17 -1.45
CA LEU A 250 5.20 -5.44 -1.92
C LEU A 250 3.74 -5.62 -1.49
N HIS A 251 2.85 -5.60 -2.47
CA HIS A 251 1.41 -5.67 -2.32
C HIS A 251 0.77 -6.86 -3.01
N ASN A 252 -0.54 -7.02 -2.79
CA ASN A 252 -1.39 -7.92 -3.54
C ASN A 252 -2.61 -7.20 -4.12
N GLN A 253 -2.94 -7.53 -5.36
CA GLN A 253 -4.11 -7.01 -6.08
C GLN A 253 -5.13 -8.11 -6.40
N GLY A 254 -6.32 -7.71 -6.82
CA GLY A 254 -7.29 -8.60 -7.44
C GLY A 254 -6.80 -9.10 -8.81
N PRO A 255 -7.53 -10.03 -9.46
CA PRO A 255 -7.19 -10.50 -10.80
C PRO A 255 -7.31 -9.35 -11.81
N CYS A 256 -6.19 -8.99 -12.42
CA CYS A 256 -6.07 -7.96 -13.46
C CYS A 256 -5.81 -8.58 -14.80
N TYR A 257 -6.07 -7.84 -15.87
CA TYR A 257 -5.94 -8.31 -17.24
C TYR A 257 -5.23 -7.27 -18.10
N SER A 258 -4.69 -7.73 -19.25
CA SER A 258 -4.14 -6.90 -20.31
C SER A 258 -4.71 -7.32 -21.67
N GLY A 259 -4.48 -6.48 -22.69
CA GLY A 259 -5.02 -6.70 -24.03
C GLY A 259 -6.43 -6.13 -24.21
N GLU A 260 -6.80 -5.82 -25.46
CA GLU A 260 -8.10 -5.20 -25.79
C GLU A 260 -9.28 -6.09 -25.36
N ASP A 261 -9.14 -7.39 -25.45
CA ASP A 261 -10.16 -8.39 -25.12
C ASP A 261 -10.01 -8.91 -23.67
N MET A 262 -9.06 -8.39 -22.89
CA MET A 262 -8.73 -8.88 -21.53
C MET A 262 -8.49 -10.39 -21.49
N ASP A 263 -7.83 -10.90 -22.48
CA ASP A 263 -7.55 -12.34 -22.67
C ASP A 263 -6.28 -12.81 -21.95
N VAL A 264 -5.44 -11.86 -21.50
CA VAL A 264 -4.21 -12.16 -20.77
C VAL A 264 -4.35 -11.71 -19.32
N GLN A 265 -4.33 -12.64 -18.38
CA GLN A 265 -4.30 -12.32 -16.96
C GLN A 265 -2.92 -11.78 -16.58
N SER A 266 -2.88 -10.57 -16.03
CA SER A 266 -1.68 -10.01 -15.42
C SER A 266 -1.45 -10.64 -14.05
N THR A 267 -0.30 -11.26 -13.86
CA THR A 267 0.06 -11.87 -12.57
C THR A 267 0.79 -10.90 -11.65
N LEU A 268 1.29 -9.80 -12.20
CA LEU A 268 1.96 -8.73 -11.49
C LEU A 268 1.70 -7.39 -12.18
N SER A 269 1.37 -6.36 -11.42
CA SER A 269 1.49 -4.98 -11.87
C SER A 269 2.62 -4.29 -11.13
N ILE A 270 3.39 -3.47 -11.83
CA ILE A 270 4.48 -2.67 -11.25
C ILE A 270 4.24 -1.18 -11.48
N SER A 271 4.85 -0.34 -10.67
CA SER A 271 4.84 1.12 -10.86
C SER A 271 6.00 1.78 -10.13
N GLY A 272 6.59 2.77 -10.80
CA GLY A 272 7.48 3.75 -10.20
C GLY A 272 6.83 5.14 -10.08
N ARG A 273 5.53 5.27 -10.39
CA ARG A 273 4.87 6.58 -10.51
C ARG A 273 3.74 6.74 -9.52
N PHE A 274 4.05 7.29 -8.36
CA PHE A 274 3.11 7.67 -7.30
C PHE A 274 2.98 9.20 -7.14
N ILE A 275 3.83 9.94 -7.85
CA ILE A 275 3.80 11.41 -7.96
C ILE A 275 3.65 11.72 -9.46
N ALA A 276 2.44 11.99 -9.90
CA ALA A 276 2.16 12.29 -11.32
C ALA A 276 2.55 13.71 -11.70
N ASP A 277 2.45 14.66 -10.76
CA ASP A 277 2.87 16.05 -10.95
C ASP A 277 3.83 16.48 -9.83
N PRO A 278 5.15 16.32 -10.01
CA PRO A 278 6.13 16.72 -9.01
C PRO A 278 6.19 18.23 -8.80
N THR A 279 5.64 19.05 -9.70
CA THR A 279 5.64 20.51 -9.54
C THR A 279 4.76 20.97 -8.37
N GLU A 280 3.83 20.15 -7.92
CA GLU A 280 3.02 20.38 -6.72
C GLU A 280 3.84 20.24 -5.43
N PHE A 281 5.02 19.62 -5.50
CA PHE A 281 5.86 19.27 -4.36
C PHE A 281 7.25 19.91 -4.45
N GLY A 282 7.31 21.19 -4.83
CA GLY A 282 8.57 21.92 -5.07
C GLY A 282 9.50 22.07 -3.85
N ASP A 283 9.05 21.70 -2.66
CA ASP A 283 9.88 21.61 -1.45
C ASP A 283 10.75 20.35 -1.42
N TRP A 284 10.53 19.41 -2.35
CA TRP A 284 11.19 18.10 -2.46
C TRP A 284 11.90 17.96 -3.81
N PRO A 285 13.06 18.64 -4.02
CA PRO A 285 13.73 18.71 -5.32
C PRO A 285 14.48 17.43 -5.72
N GLU A 286 14.66 16.48 -4.81
CA GLU A 286 15.36 15.22 -5.02
C GLU A 286 14.53 14.18 -5.80
N PHE A 287 13.25 14.43 -6.04
CA PHE A 287 12.39 13.53 -6.82
C PHE A 287 12.99 13.22 -8.20
N ASP A 288 13.28 11.94 -8.43
CA ASP A 288 13.82 11.42 -9.69
C ASP A 288 12.90 10.31 -10.26
N TYR A 289 12.10 10.68 -11.26
CA TYR A 289 11.21 9.73 -11.90
C TYR A 289 11.97 8.77 -12.84
N ASP A 290 13.05 9.23 -13.47
CA ASP A 290 13.84 8.40 -14.39
C ASP A 290 14.52 7.24 -13.64
N ALA A 291 15.06 7.48 -12.47
CA ALA A 291 15.58 6.43 -11.60
C ALA A 291 14.51 5.40 -11.26
N SER A 292 13.29 5.84 -10.91
CA SER A 292 12.16 4.91 -10.67
C SER A 292 11.78 4.12 -11.92
N ARG A 293 11.79 4.73 -13.10
CA ARG A 293 11.54 4.03 -14.38
C ARG A 293 12.59 2.96 -14.66
N GLN A 294 13.88 3.29 -14.48
CA GLN A 294 15.00 2.36 -14.68
C GLN A 294 14.88 1.12 -13.81
N VAL A 295 14.59 1.28 -12.51
CA VAL A 295 14.42 0.14 -11.58
C VAL A 295 13.23 -0.74 -11.98
N ASN A 296 12.12 -0.15 -12.40
CA ASN A 296 10.95 -0.90 -12.89
C ASN A 296 11.24 -1.65 -14.18
N VAL A 297 12.02 -1.07 -15.11
CA VAL A 297 12.48 -1.76 -16.32
C VAL A 297 13.39 -2.93 -15.97
N ALA A 298 14.28 -2.80 -14.99
CA ALA A 298 15.12 -3.91 -14.51
C ALA A 298 14.25 -5.08 -13.99
N VAL A 299 13.18 -4.79 -13.23
CA VAL A 299 12.22 -5.80 -12.80
C VAL A 299 11.55 -6.47 -13.99
N TYR A 300 11.05 -5.66 -14.94
CA TYR A 300 10.37 -6.16 -16.13
C TYR A 300 11.27 -7.06 -16.97
N ASP A 301 12.50 -6.62 -17.27
CA ASP A 301 13.47 -7.38 -18.06
C ASP A 301 13.80 -8.72 -17.39
N ALA A 302 14.09 -8.75 -16.11
CA ALA A 302 14.37 -9.98 -15.37
C ALA A 302 13.21 -11.00 -15.44
N LEU A 303 11.97 -10.51 -15.43
CA LEU A 303 10.79 -11.35 -15.57
C LEU A 303 10.58 -11.82 -17.00
N GLN A 304 10.89 -10.99 -18.02
CA GLN A 304 10.81 -11.37 -19.44
C GLN A 304 11.91 -12.35 -19.85
N GLU A 305 13.13 -12.23 -19.31
CA GLU A 305 14.21 -13.17 -19.55
C GLU A 305 13.86 -14.60 -19.10
N ARG A 306 13.15 -14.72 -17.99
CA ARG A 306 12.59 -16.01 -17.54
C ARG A 306 11.50 -16.52 -18.50
N GLY A 307 10.95 -15.65 -19.34
CA GLY A 307 10.35 -15.82 -20.66
C GLY A 307 9.18 -16.77 -20.76
N GLN A 308 8.58 -17.20 -19.67
CA GLN A 308 7.67 -18.31 -19.76
C GLN A 308 6.47 -18.15 -18.84
N SER A 309 5.35 -17.96 -19.45
CA SER A 309 4.01 -18.21 -18.91
C SER A 309 3.65 -17.57 -17.56
N GLY A 310 4.25 -17.93 -16.46
CA GLY A 310 3.88 -17.42 -15.14
C GLY A 310 4.54 -16.08 -14.75
N PHE A 311 5.57 -15.65 -15.50
CA PHE A 311 6.33 -14.43 -15.19
C PHE A 311 6.15 -13.33 -16.22
N ALA A 312 5.78 -13.67 -17.45
CA ALA A 312 5.69 -12.73 -18.56
C ALA A 312 4.49 -11.76 -18.52
N PRO A 313 3.30 -12.10 -18.00
CA PRO A 313 2.18 -11.18 -17.96
C PRO A 313 2.33 -10.12 -16.85
N VAL A 314 3.25 -9.18 -17.06
CA VAL A 314 3.46 -8.01 -16.20
C VAL A 314 2.83 -6.79 -16.83
N THR A 315 2.18 -5.95 -16.03
CA THR A 315 1.52 -4.72 -16.49
C THR A 315 1.93 -3.54 -15.63
N LEU A 316 1.75 -2.32 -16.16
CA LEU A 316 1.81 -1.11 -15.34
C LEU A 316 0.58 -1.00 -14.44
N TYR A 317 0.80 -0.59 -13.21
CA TYR A 317 -0.23 -0.06 -12.31
C TYR A 317 -0.70 1.32 -12.83
N PRO A 318 -1.93 1.80 -12.58
CA PRO A 318 -2.38 3.11 -13.04
C PRO A 318 -1.43 4.25 -12.68
N GLN A 319 -1.11 5.10 -13.68
CA GLN A 319 -0.02 6.06 -13.61
C GLN A 319 -0.46 7.50 -13.27
N ASP A 320 -1.74 7.84 -13.39
CA ASP A 320 -2.23 9.23 -13.30
C ASP A 320 -2.71 9.56 -11.89
N THR A 321 -1.88 9.30 -10.86
CA THR A 321 -2.25 9.57 -9.48
C THR A 321 -1.14 10.28 -8.71
N ASN A 322 -1.51 11.30 -7.92
CA ASN A 322 -0.65 11.85 -6.88
C ASN A 322 -1.03 11.19 -5.54
N LEU A 323 -0.14 10.40 -4.99
CA LEU A 323 -0.34 9.68 -3.74
C LEU A 323 0.84 9.91 -2.77
N PRO A 324 1.10 11.16 -2.38
CA PRO A 324 2.23 11.50 -1.51
C PRO A 324 2.12 10.94 -0.10
N GLY A 325 0.92 10.52 0.32
CA GLY A 325 0.69 9.88 1.63
C GLY A 325 0.95 8.38 1.65
N THR A 326 1.34 7.76 0.53
CA THR A 326 1.83 6.38 0.50
C THR A 326 3.31 6.33 0.84
N ALA A 327 3.82 5.17 1.28
CA ALA A 327 5.24 4.97 1.48
C ALA A 327 6.03 5.26 0.19
N LEU A 328 5.61 4.69 -0.94
CA LEU A 328 6.21 4.94 -2.25
C LEU A 328 6.20 6.42 -2.64
N GLY A 329 5.07 7.11 -2.50
CA GLY A 329 4.97 8.53 -2.85
C GLY A 329 5.83 9.41 -1.96
N SER A 330 5.84 9.17 -0.66
CA SER A 330 6.64 9.92 0.30
C SER A 330 8.14 9.74 0.07
N PHE A 331 8.61 8.51 -0.12
CA PHE A 331 10.03 8.23 -0.31
C PHE A 331 10.52 8.55 -1.72
N ALA A 332 9.64 8.51 -2.74
CA ALA A 332 9.97 9.05 -4.06
C ALA A 332 10.28 10.56 -3.99
N LEU A 333 9.49 11.32 -3.23
CA LEU A 333 9.76 12.77 -3.01
C LEU A 333 11.09 13.01 -2.31
N ARG A 334 11.58 12.05 -1.53
CA ARG A 334 12.90 12.12 -0.89
C ARG A 334 14.06 11.64 -1.78
N GLY A 335 13.79 11.25 -3.02
CA GLY A 335 14.82 10.87 -3.99
C GLY A 335 15.04 9.38 -4.15
N SER A 336 14.35 8.50 -3.41
CA SER A 336 14.43 7.06 -3.67
C SER A 336 13.81 6.72 -5.02
N ALA A 337 14.48 5.89 -5.82
CA ALA A 337 13.85 5.18 -6.92
C ALA A 337 12.82 4.19 -6.36
N THR A 338 11.57 4.25 -6.81
CA THR A 338 10.48 3.48 -6.20
C THR A 338 9.93 2.40 -7.10
N VAL A 339 9.59 1.26 -6.50
CA VAL A 339 8.93 0.14 -7.20
C VAL A 339 7.79 -0.41 -6.37
N LEU A 340 6.59 -0.34 -6.92
CA LEU A 340 5.45 -1.11 -6.47
C LEU A 340 5.49 -2.51 -7.07
N PHE A 341 5.21 -3.51 -6.27
CA PHE A 341 4.80 -4.85 -6.73
C PHE A 341 3.37 -5.11 -6.29
N GLU A 342 2.47 -5.22 -7.24
CA GLU A 342 1.08 -5.64 -7.01
C GLU A 342 0.89 -7.05 -7.58
N THR A 343 1.22 -8.04 -6.78
CA THR A 343 1.07 -9.45 -7.17
C THR A 343 -0.39 -9.85 -7.15
N THR A 344 -0.86 -10.56 -8.18
CA THR A 344 -2.20 -11.15 -8.15
C THR A 344 -2.39 -11.97 -6.89
N GLY A 345 -3.40 -11.65 -6.10
CA GLY A 345 -3.75 -12.40 -4.92
C GLY A 345 -4.23 -13.82 -5.28
N GLN A 346 -4.23 -14.69 -4.30
CA GLN A 346 -4.58 -16.08 -4.49
C GLN A 346 -5.70 -16.46 -3.54
N THR A 347 -6.62 -17.29 -4.02
CA THR A 347 -7.57 -17.96 -3.16
C THR A 347 -6.98 -19.25 -2.61
N GLN A 348 -7.45 -19.73 -1.45
CA GLN A 348 -7.01 -21.02 -0.89
C GLN A 348 -7.25 -22.20 -1.84
N SER A 349 -8.22 -22.07 -2.76
CA SER A 349 -8.54 -23.09 -3.75
C SER A 349 -7.49 -23.27 -4.86
N THR A 350 -6.63 -22.26 -5.13
CA THR A 350 -5.59 -22.33 -6.17
C THR A 350 -4.35 -23.12 -5.75
N GLY A 351 -4.15 -23.26 -4.45
CA GLY A 351 -3.17 -24.17 -3.86
C GLY A 351 -1.70 -23.75 -3.96
N GLN A 352 -0.83 -24.60 -3.43
CA GLN A 352 0.60 -24.30 -3.23
C GLN A 352 1.39 -24.09 -4.53
N LYS A 353 0.94 -24.63 -5.66
CA LYS A 353 1.62 -24.41 -6.95
C LYS A 353 1.50 -22.96 -7.37
N GLU A 354 0.31 -22.39 -7.27
CA GLU A 354 0.08 -20.98 -7.60
C GLU A 354 0.85 -20.07 -6.64
N LEU A 355 0.75 -20.33 -5.35
CA LEU A 355 1.54 -19.61 -4.34
C LEU A 355 3.03 -19.60 -4.69
N GLY A 356 3.61 -20.79 -4.96
CA GLY A 356 5.02 -20.88 -5.29
C GLY A 356 5.42 -20.13 -6.56
N MET A 357 4.52 -20.06 -7.56
CA MET A 357 4.74 -19.29 -8.77
C MET A 357 4.73 -17.78 -8.50
N LEU A 358 3.73 -17.27 -7.79
CA LEU A 358 3.58 -15.84 -7.48
C LEU A 358 4.72 -15.35 -6.57
N VAL A 359 5.05 -16.11 -5.54
CA VAL A 359 6.20 -15.83 -4.67
C VAL A 359 7.49 -15.78 -5.49
N LYS A 360 7.69 -16.75 -6.39
CA LYS A 360 8.90 -16.78 -7.23
C LYS A 360 8.96 -15.63 -8.23
N GLN A 361 7.82 -15.14 -8.69
CA GLN A 361 7.75 -13.96 -9.54
C GLN A 361 8.30 -12.72 -8.81
N VAL A 362 7.89 -12.49 -7.56
CA VAL A 362 8.42 -11.40 -6.73
C VAL A 362 9.92 -11.58 -6.49
N GLU A 363 10.38 -12.78 -6.12
CA GLU A 363 11.81 -13.06 -5.95
C GLU A 363 12.63 -12.74 -7.20
N VAL A 364 12.15 -13.11 -8.39
CA VAL A 364 12.84 -12.82 -9.67
C VAL A 364 12.89 -11.32 -9.93
N GLY A 365 11.80 -10.60 -9.72
CA GLY A 365 11.79 -9.14 -9.89
C GLY A 365 12.75 -8.44 -8.95
N LEU A 366 12.73 -8.79 -7.66
CA LEU A 366 13.68 -8.25 -6.67
C LEU A 366 15.13 -8.58 -7.03
N THR A 367 15.40 -9.82 -7.46
CA THR A 367 16.73 -10.22 -7.91
C THR A 367 17.17 -9.42 -9.14
N GLY A 368 16.25 -9.08 -10.05
CA GLY A 368 16.55 -8.23 -11.21
C GLY A 368 17.07 -6.85 -10.84
N ILE A 369 16.49 -6.22 -9.82
CA ILE A 369 16.99 -4.95 -9.27
C ILE A 369 18.44 -5.15 -8.75
N LEU A 370 18.62 -6.14 -7.88
CA LEU A 370 19.91 -6.39 -7.25
C LEU A 370 21.00 -6.77 -8.26
N ASP A 371 20.65 -7.54 -9.29
CA ASP A 371 21.56 -7.91 -10.37
C ASP A 371 21.95 -6.68 -11.20
N ALA A 372 21.02 -5.81 -11.57
CA ALA A 372 21.30 -4.60 -12.34
C ALA A 372 22.22 -3.62 -11.59
N ILE A 373 22.01 -3.45 -10.27
CA ILE A 373 22.90 -2.65 -9.41
C ILE A 373 24.30 -3.31 -9.34
N THR A 374 24.35 -4.60 -9.04
CA THR A 374 25.62 -5.33 -8.85
C THR A 374 26.48 -5.35 -10.12
N ASP A 375 25.84 -5.48 -11.27
CA ASP A 375 26.53 -5.53 -12.57
C ASP A 375 26.81 -4.11 -13.12
N GLY A 376 26.38 -3.06 -12.42
CA GLY A 376 26.58 -1.65 -12.81
C GLY A 376 25.82 -1.27 -14.10
N THR A 377 24.71 -1.92 -14.38
CA THR A 377 23.93 -1.72 -15.60
C THR A 377 22.64 -0.93 -15.37
N LEU A 378 22.28 -0.64 -14.12
CA LEU A 378 21.03 0.04 -13.79
C LEU A 378 20.93 1.42 -14.45
N ASP A 379 21.99 2.23 -14.35
CA ASP A 379 22.05 3.58 -14.90
C ASP A 379 22.12 3.60 -16.44
N ASP A 380 22.49 2.49 -17.07
CA ASP A 380 22.52 2.32 -18.53
C ASP A 380 21.14 1.97 -19.13
N ILE A 381 20.16 1.68 -18.29
CA ILE A 381 18.79 1.36 -18.72
C ILE A 381 18.12 2.64 -19.25
N ASP A 382 17.63 2.58 -20.49
CA ASP A 382 16.81 3.66 -21.05
C ASP A 382 15.46 3.76 -20.29
N PRO A 383 15.21 4.83 -19.54
CA PRO A 383 13.98 4.98 -18.75
C PRO A 383 12.71 5.03 -19.61
N GLU A 384 12.80 5.46 -20.88
CA GLU A 384 11.64 5.52 -21.78
C GLU A 384 11.05 4.12 -22.07
N ARG A 385 11.83 3.04 -21.89
CA ARG A 385 11.34 1.65 -22.00
C ARG A 385 10.26 1.29 -20.97
N TYR A 386 10.14 2.07 -19.91
CA TYR A 386 9.06 1.91 -18.92
C TYR A 386 7.68 2.06 -19.57
N GLU A 387 7.55 2.97 -20.53
CA GLU A 387 6.29 3.23 -21.23
C GLU A 387 5.93 2.11 -22.24
N ASP A 388 6.88 1.22 -22.56
CA ASP A 388 6.64 0.03 -23.39
C ASP A 388 6.04 -1.15 -22.59
N ILE A 389 6.02 -1.07 -21.25
CA ILE A 389 5.39 -2.09 -20.40
C ILE A 389 3.87 -2.02 -20.59
N PRO A 390 3.18 -3.15 -20.88
CA PRO A 390 1.74 -3.14 -21.13
C PRO A 390 0.93 -2.53 -19.98
N GLU A 391 0.00 -1.65 -20.28
CA GLU A 391 -0.95 -1.15 -19.30
C GLU A 391 -2.01 -2.20 -18.94
N ARG A 392 -2.59 -2.09 -17.75
CA ARG A 392 -3.77 -2.86 -17.38
C ARG A 392 -4.98 -2.39 -18.19
N THR A 393 -5.73 -3.33 -18.73
CA THR A 393 -7.00 -3.03 -19.41
C THR A 393 -8.11 -2.82 -18.37
N PHE A 394 -8.86 -1.76 -18.51
CA PHE A 394 -10.00 -1.46 -17.65
C PHE A 394 -11.21 -2.27 -18.07
N LEU A 395 -11.81 -3.00 -17.14
CA LEU A 395 -13.12 -3.61 -17.38
C LEU A 395 -14.15 -2.51 -17.70
N PRO A 396 -14.95 -2.64 -18.78
CA PRO A 396 -16.06 -1.75 -19.00
C PRO A 396 -16.95 -1.77 -17.75
N ARG A 397 -17.36 -0.61 -17.29
CA ARG A 397 -18.39 -0.54 -16.23
C ARG A 397 -19.74 -0.84 -16.89
N ASP A 398 -20.41 -1.88 -16.44
CA ASP A 398 -21.83 -2.15 -16.77
C ASP A 398 -22.76 -1.04 -16.23
#